data_a62c01217466e24b4d459c422e42ea91
#
_entry.id   a62c01217466e24b4d459c422e42ea91
#
_cell.length_a   1.000
_cell.length_b   1.000
_cell.length_c   1.000
_cell.angle_alpha   90.00
_cell.angle_beta   90.00
_cell.angle_gamma   90.00
#
_symmetry.space_group_name_H-M   'P 1'
#
loop_
_entity.id
_entity.type
_entity.pdbx_description
1 polymer ?
#
loop_
_entity_poly.entity_id
_entity_poly.type
_entity_poly.pdbx_seq_one_letter_code
_entity_poly.pdbx_strand_id
1 'polypeptide(L)'
;MRFGRAALLGLSFFLWLSATAWSEPVAVRFPEGVTRAFPAVRSLDGKTLAFGDFVQVAREDRVHSRLLFRFKDGSVHDENVVFSQRGVFRMESYRLIQKGPSFPETLEVALDRQSGVYSVRHRADEDSPEEIVEGKFEVPDDAYNGMLTLILKNLPASTGDTVSMVAFTPKPRVVKLRLTPMADEQVTLNESPMQAARYIVKPELGFFASMLLFDLPSLRCWILPGEAPAFLKAEGPLYFMGPVWRIEPF
;
A
#
# COMPACT_ATOMS: atom_id res chain seq x y z
N MET A 1 34.66 31.38 -62.20
CA MET A 1 34.37 31.83 -60.85
C MET A 1 33.03 31.23 -60.40
N ARG A 2 33.01 30.16 -59.57
CA ARG A 2 31.84 29.53 -59.03
C ARG A 2 31.97 29.49 -57.51
N PHE A 3 31.15 30.28 -56.84
CA PHE A 3 31.05 30.31 -55.38
C PHE A 3 30.20 29.13 -54.90
N GLY A 4 30.80 28.22 -54.12
CA GLY A 4 30.09 27.15 -53.43
C GLY A 4 29.45 27.69 -52.13
N ARG A 5 28.14 27.48 -51.95
CA ARG A 5 27.42 27.72 -50.71
C ARG A 5 27.50 26.49 -49.80
N ALA A 6 28.20 26.62 -48.68
CA ALA A 6 28.19 25.64 -47.62
C ALA A 6 26.90 25.80 -46.80
N ALA A 7 26.08 24.77 -46.75
CA ALA A 7 24.92 24.70 -45.89
C ALA A 7 25.35 24.13 -44.55
N LEU A 8 25.24 24.92 -43.48
CA LEU A 8 25.39 24.48 -42.08
C LEU A 8 24.08 23.83 -41.64
N LEU A 9 24.09 22.53 -41.51
CA LEU A 9 23.03 21.76 -40.84
C LEU A 9 23.22 21.84 -39.31
N GLY A 10 22.43 22.69 -38.67
CA GLY A 10 22.34 22.75 -37.21
C GLY A 10 21.59 21.54 -36.66
N LEU A 11 22.32 20.65 -36.00
CA LEU A 11 21.76 19.48 -35.30
C LEU A 11 21.21 19.94 -33.93
N SER A 12 19.90 20.24 -33.85
CA SER A 12 19.22 20.55 -32.60
C SER A 12 19.05 19.28 -31.76
N PHE A 13 19.89 19.12 -30.75
CA PHE A 13 19.81 18.04 -29.77
C PHE A 13 18.68 18.36 -28.78
N PHE A 14 17.48 17.80 -28.98
CA PHE A 14 16.40 17.86 -28.05
C PHE A 14 16.71 16.92 -26.87
N LEU A 15 17.18 17.50 -25.75
CA LEU A 15 17.27 16.84 -24.47
C LEU A 15 15.84 16.58 -23.98
N TRP A 16 15.37 15.35 -24.12
CA TRP A 16 14.18 14.86 -23.45
C TRP A 16 14.50 14.72 -21.97
N LEU A 17 14.18 15.74 -21.18
CA LEU A 17 14.07 15.62 -19.74
C LEU A 17 12.90 14.70 -19.46
N SER A 18 13.18 13.43 -19.16
CA SER A 18 12.19 12.50 -18.60
C SER A 18 11.83 13.02 -17.20
N ALA A 19 10.83 13.89 -17.13
CA ALA A 19 10.20 14.20 -15.85
C ALA A 19 9.64 12.88 -15.30
N THR A 20 10.14 12.42 -14.19
CA THR A 20 9.49 11.37 -13.39
C THR A 20 8.15 11.93 -12.98
N ALA A 21 7.10 11.58 -13.72
CA ALA A 21 5.73 11.96 -13.36
C ALA A 21 5.39 11.23 -12.05
N TRP A 22 5.45 11.96 -10.95
CA TRP A 22 4.87 11.54 -9.68
C TRP A 22 3.36 11.59 -9.87
N SER A 23 2.66 10.58 -9.41
CA SER A 23 1.21 10.59 -9.40
C SER A 23 0.72 11.68 -8.43
N GLU A 24 -0.37 12.35 -8.77
CA GLU A 24 -0.95 13.35 -7.87
C GLU A 24 -1.50 12.68 -6.61
N PRO A 25 -1.37 13.33 -5.43
CA PRO A 25 -1.97 12.81 -4.21
C PRO A 25 -3.49 12.67 -4.33
N VAL A 26 -4.04 11.60 -3.76
CA VAL A 26 -5.48 11.32 -3.81
C VAL A 26 -6.27 12.34 -2.99
N ALA A 27 -7.28 12.95 -3.60
CA ALA A 27 -8.14 13.93 -2.95
C ALA A 27 -9.02 13.27 -1.87
N VAL A 28 -9.24 13.99 -0.77
CA VAL A 28 -10.15 13.58 0.31
C VAL A 28 -11.59 13.83 -0.13
N ARG A 29 -12.30 12.78 -0.48
CA ARG A 29 -13.75 12.81 -0.78
C ARG A 29 -14.57 12.41 0.44
N PHE A 30 -14.05 11.45 1.19
CA PHE A 30 -14.66 10.91 2.41
C PHE A 30 -13.64 11.00 3.53
N PRO A 31 -13.71 12.04 4.38
CA PRO A 31 -12.79 12.19 5.50
C PRO A 31 -13.02 11.08 6.54
N GLU A 32 -11.93 10.63 7.11
CA GLU A 32 -11.95 9.61 8.15
C GLU A 32 -12.25 10.20 9.52
N GLY A 33 -12.97 9.44 10.33
CA GLY A 33 -13.34 9.78 11.69
C GLY A 33 -12.71 8.87 12.74
N VAL A 34 -13.43 8.66 13.84
CA VAL A 34 -13.11 7.65 14.85
C VAL A 34 -13.77 6.35 14.46
N THR A 35 -12.95 5.30 14.33
CA THR A 35 -13.41 3.96 13.93
C THR A 35 -12.74 2.89 14.78
N ARG A 36 -13.51 1.87 15.15
CA ARG A 36 -12.99 0.61 15.70
C ARG A 36 -13.62 -0.55 14.97
N ALA A 37 -12.81 -1.52 14.56
CA ALA A 37 -13.26 -2.74 13.89
C ALA A 37 -12.44 -3.94 14.35
N PHE A 38 -13.00 -5.12 14.19
CA PHE A 38 -12.38 -6.38 14.58
C PHE A 38 -12.26 -7.28 13.33
N PRO A 39 -11.28 -7.05 12.45
CA PRO A 39 -11.09 -7.91 11.29
C PRO A 39 -10.50 -9.27 11.68
N ALA A 40 -10.77 -10.27 10.86
CA ALA A 40 -10.11 -11.57 10.96
C ALA A 40 -9.24 -11.82 9.73
N VAL A 41 -8.13 -12.53 9.92
CA VAL A 41 -7.36 -13.12 8.82
C VAL A 41 -7.77 -14.57 8.67
N ARG A 42 -8.14 -14.95 7.45
CA ARG A 42 -8.52 -16.33 7.09
C ARG A 42 -7.68 -16.85 5.92
N SER A 43 -7.47 -18.15 5.90
CA SER A 43 -7.04 -18.83 4.67
C SER A 43 -8.18 -18.84 3.64
N LEU A 44 -7.87 -19.11 2.37
CA LEU A 44 -8.88 -19.13 1.31
C LEU A 44 -9.94 -20.25 1.49
N ASP A 45 -9.61 -21.32 2.21
CA ASP A 45 -10.52 -22.38 2.61
C ASP A 45 -11.37 -22.04 3.85
N GLY A 46 -11.24 -20.80 4.37
CA GLY A 46 -12.09 -20.26 5.44
C GLY A 46 -11.58 -20.46 6.87
N LYS A 47 -10.41 -21.11 7.08
CA LYS A 47 -9.84 -21.29 8.41
C LYS A 47 -9.37 -19.96 8.99
N THR A 48 -9.84 -19.58 10.18
CA THR A 48 -9.36 -18.38 10.88
C THR A 48 -7.93 -18.58 11.39
N LEU A 49 -7.02 -17.71 10.92
CA LEU A 49 -5.59 -17.71 11.25
C LEU A 49 -5.26 -16.69 12.34
N ALA A 50 -5.87 -15.50 12.27
CA ALA A 50 -5.63 -14.41 13.22
C ALA A 50 -6.91 -13.62 13.51
N PHE A 51 -6.91 -12.95 14.67
CA PHE A 51 -7.88 -11.94 15.04
C PHE A 51 -7.22 -10.58 15.07
N GLY A 52 -7.95 -9.56 14.59
CA GLY A 52 -7.47 -8.20 14.49
C GLY A 52 -8.18 -7.24 15.41
N ASP A 53 -7.50 -6.14 15.69
CA ASP A 53 -8.04 -4.95 16.32
C ASP A 53 -7.60 -3.76 15.45
N PHE A 54 -8.56 -3.11 14.82
CA PHE A 54 -8.35 -1.91 14.03
C PHE A 54 -8.90 -0.71 14.81
N VAL A 55 -8.03 0.26 15.07
CA VAL A 55 -8.41 1.49 15.76
C VAL A 55 -7.93 2.67 14.93
N GLN A 56 -8.83 3.61 14.69
CA GLN A 56 -8.55 4.85 14.00
C GLN A 56 -9.11 6.02 14.81
N VAL A 57 -8.30 7.06 14.99
CA VAL A 57 -8.67 8.25 15.72
C VAL A 57 -8.28 9.48 14.91
N ALA A 58 -9.28 10.25 14.48
CA ALA A 58 -9.08 11.54 13.85
C ALA A 58 -9.06 12.66 14.90
N ARG A 59 -8.10 13.56 14.78
CA ARG A 59 -8.02 14.82 15.54
C ARG A 59 -7.73 15.93 14.54
N GLU A 60 -8.74 16.77 14.28
CA GLU A 60 -8.70 17.74 13.19
C GLU A 60 -8.41 17.04 11.85
N ASP A 61 -7.39 17.47 11.13
CA ASP A 61 -7.00 16.88 9.84
C ASP A 61 -6.02 15.71 9.95
N ARG A 62 -5.59 15.35 11.17
CA ARG A 62 -4.60 14.31 11.42
C ARG A 62 -5.26 13.06 11.95
N VAL A 63 -4.95 11.93 11.34
CA VAL A 63 -5.52 10.62 11.67
C VAL A 63 -4.42 9.67 12.09
N HIS A 64 -4.63 9.01 13.23
CA HIS A 64 -3.80 7.90 13.70
C HIS A 64 -4.58 6.62 13.49
N SER A 65 -4.02 5.68 12.74
CA SER A 65 -4.60 4.37 12.46
C SER A 65 -3.64 3.28 12.87
N ARG A 66 -4.18 2.25 13.52
CA ARG A 66 -3.44 1.04 13.90
C ARG A 66 -4.24 -0.20 13.54
N LEU A 67 -3.60 -1.14 12.86
CA LEU A 67 -4.12 -2.48 12.57
C LEU A 67 -3.20 -3.50 13.24
N LEU A 68 -3.75 -4.27 14.17
CA LEU A 68 -3.02 -5.30 14.89
C LEU A 68 -3.67 -6.66 14.63
N PHE A 69 -2.94 -7.60 14.06
CA PHE A 69 -3.31 -9.01 13.98
C PHE A 69 -2.50 -9.85 14.97
N ARG A 70 -3.20 -10.70 15.72
CA ARG A 70 -2.63 -11.75 16.56
C ARG A 70 -3.01 -13.10 15.96
N PHE A 71 -2.01 -13.79 15.46
CA PHE A 71 -2.17 -15.11 14.87
C PHE A 71 -2.28 -16.20 15.93
N LYS A 72 -2.94 -17.30 15.60
CA LYS A 72 -3.10 -18.44 16.51
C LYS A 72 -1.78 -19.17 16.83
N ASP A 73 -0.78 -19.03 15.96
CA ASP A 73 0.57 -19.57 16.14
C ASP A 73 1.50 -18.64 16.96
N GLY A 74 0.97 -17.54 17.48
CA GLY A 74 1.73 -16.55 18.25
C GLY A 74 2.35 -15.42 17.40
N SER A 75 2.23 -15.49 16.07
CA SER A 75 2.71 -14.43 15.20
C SER A 75 1.95 -13.13 15.40
N VAL A 76 2.61 -12.02 15.11
CA VAL A 76 2.06 -10.67 15.25
C VAL A 76 2.35 -9.86 13.99
N HIS A 77 1.31 -9.16 13.50
CA HIS A 77 1.42 -8.07 12.54
C HIS A 77 0.81 -6.82 13.17
N ASP A 78 1.61 -5.79 13.38
CA ASP A 78 1.20 -4.51 13.99
C ASP A 78 1.61 -3.37 13.07
N GLU A 79 0.64 -2.81 12.37
CA GLU A 79 0.82 -1.73 11.41
C GLU A 79 0.21 -0.44 11.95
N ASN A 80 1.02 0.62 12.00
CA ASN A 80 0.61 1.92 12.47
C ASN A 80 0.92 2.97 11.38
N VAL A 81 -0.05 3.81 11.08
CA VAL A 81 0.13 4.92 10.17
C VAL A 81 -0.46 6.21 10.75
N VAL A 82 0.26 7.30 10.58
CA VAL A 82 -0.25 8.64 10.81
C VAL A 82 -0.33 9.33 9.46
N PHE A 83 -1.47 9.95 9.17
CA PHE A 83 -1.67 10.68 7.93
C PHE A 83 -2.48 11.94 8.14
N SER A 84 -2.31 12.91 7.23
CA SER A 84 -3.19 14.06 7.12
C SER A 84 -4.24 13.83 6.05
N GLN A 85 -5.41 14.47 6.24
CA GLN A 85 -6.53 14.48 5.30
C GLN A 85 -6.98 15.92 4.93
N ARG A 86 -6.02 16.84 4.84
CA ARG A 86 -6.29 18.22 4.45
C ARG A 86 -6.30 18.39 2.94
N GLY A 87 -7.50 18.27 2.35
CA GLY A 87 -7.72 18.33 0.90
C GLY A 87 -7.23 17.10 0.13
N VAL A 88 -6.03 16.60 0.45
CA VAL A 88 -5.47 15.36 -0.07
C VAL A 88 -4.98 14.48 1.07
N PHE A 89 -4.93 13.17 0.83
CA PHE A 89 -4.31 12.25 1.78
C PHE A 89 -2.80 12.31 1.66
N ARG A 90 -2.12 12.37 2.80
CA ARG A 90 -0.67 12.34 2.88
C ARG A 90 -0.21 11.54 4.09
N MET A 91 0.51 10.46 3.87
CA MET A 91 1.15 9.70 4.94
C MET A 91 2.22 10.56 5.62
N GLU A 92 2.20 10.68 6.94
CA GLU A 92 3.17 11.43 7.74
C GLU A 92 4.20 10.51 8.39
N SER A 93 3.75 9.37 8.92
CA SER A 93 4.65 8.35 9.45
C SER A 93 4.07 6.95 9.27
N TYR A 94 4.96 5.98 9.22
CA TYR A 94 4.63 4.57 9.07
C TYR A 94 5.48 3.72 10.00
N ARG A 95 4.85 2.75 10.67
CA ARG A 95 5.54 1.73 11.45
C ARG A 95 4.90 0.37 11.21
N LEU A 96 5.72 -0.64 10.99
CA LEU A 96 5.31 -2.03 10.85
C LEU A 96 6.15 -2.92 11.75
N ILE A 97 5.50 -3.87 12.43
CA ILE A 97 6.16 -4.99 13.11
C ILE A 97 5.51 -6.27 12.59
N GLN A 98 6.34 -7.15 12.05
CA GLN A 98 5.96 -8.52 11.68
C GLN A 98 6.93 -9.49 12.36
N LYS A 99 6.41 -10.49 13.05
CA LYS A 99 7.24 -11.50 13.72
C LYS A 99 6.45 -12.78 13.99
N GLY A 100 7.18 -13.88 14.13
CA GLY A 100 6.66 -15.20 14.47
C GLY A 100 6.47 -16.11 13.26
N PRO A 101 6.03 -17.37 13.48
CA PRO A 101 6.07 -18.45 12.48
C PRO A 101 5.30 -18.20 11.17
N SER A 102 4.29 -17.32 11.18
CA SER A 102 3.54 -16.96 9.97
C SER A 102 4.32 -16.03 9.03
N PHE A 103 5.47 -15.50 9.44
CA PHE A 103 6.30 -14.58 8.65
C PHE A 103 7.68 -15.18 8.39
N PRO A 104 8.31 -14.88 7.22
CA PRO A 104 9.59 -15.44 6.84
C PRO A 104 10.76 -14.90 7.68
N GLU A 105 10.57 -13.74 8.30
CA GLU A 105 11.56 -13.05 9.11
C GLU A 105 10.87 -12.18 10.18
N THR A 106 11.61 -11.81 11.22
CA THR A 106 11.20 -10.72 12.08
C THR A 106 11.56 -9.40 11.41
N LEU A 107 10.59 -8.54 11.21
CA LEU A 107 10.74 -7.23 10.56
C LEU A 107 10.15 -6.14 11.43
N GLU A 108 10.92 -5.10 11.72
CA GLU A 108 10.44 -3.86 12.29
C GLU A 108 10.86 -2.69 11.40
N VAL A 109 9.90 -1.89 10.99
CA VAL A 109 10.09 -0.72 10.12
C VAL A 109 9.57 0.52 10.82
N ALA A 110 10.31 1.61 10.73
CA ALA A 110 9.85 2.95 11.07
C ALA A 110 10.26 3.92 9.95
N LEU A 111 9.35 4.81 9.57
CA LEU A 111 9.57 5.87 8.58
C LEU A 111 8.84 7.13 9.01
N ASP A 112 9.56 8.23 9.06
CA ASP A 112 9.02 9.57 9.29
C ASP A 112 9.20 10.41 8.03
N ARG A 113 8.10 10.88 7.46
CA ARG A 113 8.13 11.66 6.21
C ARG A 113 8.82 13.00 6.37
N GLN A 114 8.61 13.68 7.48
CA GLN A 114 9.09 15.06 7.65
C GLN A 114 10.62 15.13 7.66
N SER A 115 11.24 14.21 8.39
CA SER A 115 12.70 14.11 8.46
C SER A 115 13.30 13.27 7.33
N GLY A 116 12.48 12.43 6.69
CA GLY A 116 12.89 11.38 5.78
C GLY A 116 13.62 10.22 6.46
N VAL A 117 13.74 10.22 7.78
CA VAL A 117 14.47 9.19 8.53
C VAL A 117 13.70 7.88 8.49
N TYR A 118 14.40 6.81 8.18
CA TYR A 118 13.89 5.45 8.31
C TYR A 118 14.84 4.57 9.12
N SER A 119 14.25 3.56 9.76
CA SER A 119 14.97 2.46 10.41
C SER A 119 14.27 1.15 10.03
N VAL A 120 15.06 0.17 9.62
CA VAL A 120 14.62 -1.20 9.36
C VAL A 120 15.46 -2.12 10.21
N ARG A 121 14.80 -2.90 11.07
CA ARG A 121 15.41 -3.99 11.82
C ARG A 121 14.85 -5.28 11.27
N HIS A 122 15.72 -6.19 10.88
CA HIS A 122 15.26 -7.48 10.40
C HIS A 122 16.16 -8.60 10.94
N ARG A 123 15.55 -9.77 11.05
CA ARG A 123 16.22 -11.01 11.49
C ARG A 123 15.60 -12.17 10.75
N ALA A 124 16.41 -12.92 10.01
CA ALA A 124 15.92 -14.00 9.16
C ALA A 124 15.29 -15.15 9.98
N ASP A 125 15.89 -15.50 11.14
CA ASP A 125 15.38 -16.50 12.08
C ASP A 125 15.84 -16.16 13.51
N GLU A 126 15.43 -16.96 14.50
CA GLU A 126 15.75 -16.72 15.93
C GLU A 126 17.26 -16.80 16.23
N ASP A 127 17.99 -17.60 15.48
CA ASP A 127 19.44 -17.83 15.67
C ASP A 127 20.28 -16.82 14.86
N SER A 128 19.69 -16.12 13.90
CA SER A 128 20.38 -15.14 13.06
C SER A 128 20.62 -13.82 13.80
N PRO A 129 21.74 -13.13 13.53
CA PRO A 129 21.94 -11.78 14.07
C PRO A 129 20.88 -10.81 13.55
N GLU A 130 20.52 -9.87 14.40
CA GLU A 130 19.67 -8.74 13.98
C GLU A 130 20.49 -7.78 13.10
N GLU A 131 19.97 -7.47 11.93
CA GLU A 131 20.52 -6.43 11.06
C GLU A 131 19.70 -5.15 11.19
N ILE A 132 20.38 -4.01 11.31
CA ILE A 132 19.76 -2.69 11.40
C ILE A 132 20.25 -1.84 10.25
N VAL A 133 19.29 -1.33 9.45
CA VAL A 133 19.57 -0.42 8.35
C VAL A 133 18.84 0.89 8.59
N GLU A 134 19.60 1.95 8.73
CA GLU A 134 19.07 3.30 8.97
C GLU A 134 19.53 4.26 7.88
N GLY A 135 18.77 5.32 7.65
CA GLY A 135 19.14 6.32 6.68
C GLY A 135 18.07 7.37 6.46
N LYS A 136 18.23 8.08 5.34
CA LYS A 136 17.24 9.04 4.87
C LYS A 136 16.70 8.62 3.53
N PHE A 137 15.40 8.86 3.35
CA PHE A 137 14.66 8.51 2.14
C PHE A 137 13.60 9.60 1.87
N GLU A 138 13.57 10.09 0.65
CA GLU A 138 12.54 11.03 0.21
C GLU A 138 11.26 10.26 -0.12
N VAL A 139 10.23 10.47 0.72
CA VAL A 139 8.95 9.78 0.59
C VAL A 139 8.08 10.50 -0.43
N PRO A 140 7.64 9.82 -1.52
CA PRO A 140 6.73 10.42 -2.50
C PRO A 140 5.41 10.89 -1.88
N ASP A 141 4.84 11.98 -2.41
CA ASP A 141 3.58 12.52 -1.91
C ASP A 141 2.41 11.55 -2.06
N ASP A 142 2.47 10.67 -3.04
CA ASP A 142 1.51 9.61 -3.34
C ASP A 142 1.86 8.25 -2.68
N ALA A 143 2.73 8.23 -1.66
CA ALA A 143 3.08 7.00 -0.93
C ALA A 143 2.08 6.73 0.22
N TYR A 144 1.45 5.53 0.19
CA TYR A 144 0.30 5.19 1.04
C TYR A 144 0.44 3.84 1.75
N ASN A 145 1.57 3.60 2.42
CA ASN A 145 1.72 2.42 3.28
C ASN A 145 0.64 2.41 4.37
N GLY A 146 -0.03 1.27 4.57
CA GLY A 146 -1.10 1.12 5.55
C GLY A 146 -2.40 1.89 5.24
N MET A 147 -2.49 2.53 4.05
CA MET A 147 -3.62 3.39 3.70
C MET A 147 -4.39 2.92 2.46
N LEU A 148 -4.06 1.78 1.89
CA LEU A 148 -4.59 1.37 0.58
C LEU A 148 -6.12 1.30 0.55
N THR A 149 -6.75 0.73 1.56
CA THR A 149 -8.22 0.65 1.65
C THR A 149 -8.88 2.02 1.76
N LEU A 150 -8.22 2.95 2.46
CA LEU A 150 -8.64 4.35 2.55
C LEU A 150 -8.58 5.02 1.16
N ILE A 151 -7.48 4.82 0.44
CA ILE A 151 -7.32 5.37 -0.90
C ILE A 151 -8.39 4.84 -1.84
N LEU A 152 -8.64 3.53 -1.86
CA LEU A 152 -9.67 2.91 -2.69
C LEU A 152 -11.08 3.45 -2.42
N LYS A 153 -11.42 3.78 -1.17
CA LYS A 153 -12.70 4.44 -0.82
C LYS A 153 -12.84 5.82 -1.45
N ASN A 154 -11.74 6.49 -1.71
CA ASN A 154 -11.71 7.88 -2.17
C ASN A 154 -11.49 8.02 -3.69
N LEU A 155 -11.16 6.93 -4.39
CA LEU A 155 -11.07 6.94 -5.85
C LEU A 155 -12.45 7.04 -6.51
N PRO A 156 -12.56 7.70 -7.68
CA PRO A 156 -13.74 7.59 -8.51
C PRO A 156 -13.97 6.13 -8.96
N ALA A 157 -15.20 5.64 -8.85
CA ALA A 157 -15.53 4.23 -9.08
C ALA A 157 -15.17 3.65 -10.46
N SER A 158 -14.95 4.51 -11.45
CA SER A 158 -14.72 4.11 -12.86
C SER A 158 -13.29 4.35 -13.36
N THR A 159 -12.43 4.96 -12.57
CA THR A 159 -11.06 5.31 -13.00
C THR A 159 -10.03 4.47 -12.26
N GLY A 160 -9.18 3.79 -13.03
CA GLY A 160 -7.94 3.25 -12.49
C GLY A 160 -6.98 4.37 -12.10
N ASP A 161 -6.14 4.11 -11.13
CA ASP A 161 -5.13 5.05 -10.67
C ASP A 161 -3.81 4.32 -10.41
N THR A 162 -2.74 5.08 -10.26
CA THR A 162 -1.45 4.56 -9.84
C THR A 162 -1.00 5.34 -8.62
N VAL A 163 -0.68 4.64 -7.55
CA VAL A 163 -0.16 5.20 -6.30
C VAL A 163 1.18 4.59 -5.95
N SER A 164 1.88 5.17 -5.01
CA SER A 164 3.14 4.65 -4.52
C SER A 164 2.98 3.93 -3.19
N MET A 165 3.87 2.98 -2.95
CA MET A 165 4.15 2.38 -1.66
C MET A 165 5.67 2.32 -1.45
N VAL A 166 6.14 2.45 -0.23
CA VAL A 166 7.54 2.20 0.11
C VAL A 166 7.70 0.75 0.53
N ALA A 167 8.45 -0.03 -0.25
CA ALA A 167 8.86 -1.38 0.12
C ALA A 167 10.20 -1.33 0.84
N PHE A 168 10.35 -2.12 1.89
CA PHE A 168 11.55 -2.21 2.72
C PHE A 168 12.22 -3.58 2.49
N THR A 169 13.34 -3.60 1.71
CA THR A 169 14.04 -4.83 1.26
C THR A 169 15.57 -4.70 1.34
N PRO A 170 16.22 -4.64 2.45
CA PRO A 170 15.97 -3.87 3.68
C PRO A 170 15.99 -2.35 3.45
N LYS A 171 16.65 -1.84 2.38
CA LYS A 171 16.61 -0.41 2.03
C LYS A 171 15.26 -0.04 1.42
N PRO A 172 14.71 1.14 1.75
CA PRO A 172 13.44 1.60 1.21
C PRO A 172 13.52 1.81 -0.31
N ARG A 173 12.46 1.42 -1.01
CA ARG A 173 12.30 1.62 -2.44
C ARG A 173 10.87 1.98 -2.76
N VAL A 174 10.66 2.92 -3.69
CA VAL A 174 9.32 3.24 -4.19
C VAL A 174 8.85 2.16 -5.14
N VAL A 175 7.66 1.63 -4.88
CA VAL A 175 6.95 0.70 -5.75
C VAL A 175 5.67 1.37 -6.19
N LYS A 176 5.44 1.47 -7.50
CA LYS A 176 4.17 1.93 -8.06
C LYS A 176 3.17 0.79 -8.04
N LEU A 177 1.97 1.09 -7.55
CA LEU A 177 0.84 0.17 -7.50
C LEU A 177 -0.25 0.66 -8.44
N ARG A 178 -0.62 -0.17 -9.41
CA ARG A 178 -1.76 0.08 -10.27
C ARG A 178 -3.04 -0.40 -9.61
N LEU A 179 -3.98 0.51 -9.43
CA LEU A 179 -5.30 0.28 -8.85
C LEU A 179 -6.29 0.16 -10.01
N THR A 180 -6.78 -1.05 -10.27
CA THR A 180 -7.67 -1.31 -11.42
C THR A 180 -9.07 -1.63 -10.90
N PRO A 181 -10.08 -0.79 -11.20
CA PRO A 181 -11.46 -1.12 -10.91
C PRO A 181 -11.91 -2.29 -11.79
N MET A 182 -12.68 -3.19 -11.21
CA MET A 182 -13.28 -4.34 -11.89
C MET A 182 -14.80 -4.20 -11.88
N ALA A 183 -15.49 -5.10 -12.57
CA ALA A 183 -16.95 -5.17 -12.45
C ALA A 183 -17.34 -5.36 -10.97
N ASP A 184 -18.40 -4.64 -10.57
CA ASP A 184 -18.96 -4.77 -9.23
C ASP A 184 -19.37 -6.23 -8.98
N GLU A 185 -19.23 -6.65 -7.74
CA GLU A 185 -19.56 -8.01 -7.31
C GLU A 185 -20.73 -7.98 -6.34
N GLN A 186 -21.73 -8.82 -6.59
CA GLN A 186 -22.82 -9.02 -5.64
C GLN A 186 -22.30 -9.82 -4.46
N VAL A 187 -22.41 -9.25 -3.26
CA VAL A 187 -22.01 -9.86 -2.00
C VAL A 187 -23.22 -9.95 -1.07
N THR A 188 -23.22 -10.87 -0.15
CA THR A 188 -24.27 -10.97 0.87
C THR A 188 -23.68 -10.51 2.20
N LEU A 189 -24.28 -9.50 2.81
CA LEU A 189 -23.95 -9.01 4.13
C LEU A 189 -25.20 -9.07 5.02
N ASN A 190 -25.14 -9.81 6.11
CA ASN A 190 -26.29 -10.01 7.02
C ASN A 190 -27.58 -10.42 6.26
N GLU A 191 -27.46 -11.42 5.38
CA GLU A 191 -28.54 -11.94 4.53
C GLU A 191 -29.09 -10.96 3.48
N SER A 192 -28.56 -9.75 3.39
CA SER A 192 -28.96 -8.75 2.40
C SER A 192 -27.98 -8.71 1.24
N PRO A 193 -28.43 -8.81 -0.02
CA PRO A 193 -27.57 -8.66 -1.20
C PRO A 193 -27.15 -7.20 -1.35
N MET A 194 -25.85 -6.98 -1.54
CA MET A 194 -25.27 -5.67 -1.78
C MET A 194 -24.30 -5.72 -2.96
N GLN A 195 -24.11 -4.60 -3.65
CA GLN A 195 -23.07 -4.46 -4.66
C GLN A 195 -21.81 -3.91 -4.02
N ALA A 196 -20.68 -4.55 -4.24
CA ALA A 196 -19.38 -4.09 -3.79
C ALA A 196 -18.50 -3.72 -4.99
N ALA A 197 -17.90 -2.54 -4.96
CA ALA A 197 -16.88 -2.15 -5.91
C ALA A 197 -15.63 -2.99 -5.66
N ARG A 198 -15.14 -3.65 -6.71
CA ARG A 198 -13.98 -4.53 -6.63
C ARG A 198 -12.77 -3.88 -7.32
N TYR A 199 -11.63 -3.94 -6.66
CA TYR A 199 -10.36 -3.46 -7.18
C TYR A 199 -9.30 -4.56 -7.19
N ILE A 200 -8.47 -4.57 -8.24
CA ILE A 200 -7.23 -5.33 -8.29
C ILE A 200 -6.07 -4.35 -8.15
N VAL A 201 -5.18 -4.64 -7.21
CA VAL A 201 -3.97 -3.86 -6.98
C VAL A 201 -2.77 -4.71 -7.36
N LYS A 202 -1.95 -4.18 -8.28
CA LYS A 202 -0.75 -4.85 -8.76
C LYS A 202 0.44 -3.89 -8.75
N PRO A 203 1.64 -4.35 -8.38
CA PRO A 203 2.85 -3.57 -8.59
C PRO A 203 3.11 -3.41 -10.10
N GLU A 204 3.55 -2.22 -10.51
CA GLU A 204 4.00 -2.00 -11.89
C GLU A 204 5.35 -2.64 -12.12
N LEU A 205 5.48 -3.35 -13.25
CA LEU A 205 6.60 -4.25 -13.55
C LEU A 205 7.96 -3.55 -13.76
N GLY A 206 8.00 -2.24 -13.96
CA GLY A 206 9.25 -1.50 -14.20
C GLY A 206 10.31 -1.67 -13.09
N PHE A 207 9.89 -2.01 -11.89
CA PHE A 207 10.76 -2.22 -10.73
C PHE A 207 11.24 -3.68 -10.60
N PHE A 208 10.49 -4.65 -11.08
CA PHE A 208 10.74 -6.08 -10.94
C PHE A 208 11.13 -6.76 -12.26
N ALA A 209 11.74 -6.01 -13.20
CA ALA A 209 12.14 -6.58 -14.50
C ALA A 209 12.99 -7.87 -14.38
N SER A 210 13.74 -8.02 -13.29
CA SER A 210 14.48 -9.24 -12.96
C SER A 210 13.61 -10.31 -12.27
N MET A 211 12.39 -9.99 -11.83
CA MET A 211 11.43 -10.89 -11.19
C MET A 211 10.28 -11.31 -12.10
N LEU A 212 10.37 -11.04 -13.39
CA LEU A 212 9.38 -11.42 -14.41
C LEU A 212 9.05 -12.92 -14.45
N LEU A 213 9.82 -13.74 -13.74
CA LEU A 213 9.58 -15.20 -13.63
C LEU A 213 8.62 -15.58 -12.50
N PHE A 214 8.21 -14.63 -11.66
CA PHE A 214 7.31 -14.90 -10.53
C PHE A 214 5.95 -14.25 -10.78
N ASP A 215 4.90 -15.04 -10.67
CA ASP A 215 3.52 -14.55 -10.66
C ASP A 215 3.26 -13.90 -9.28
N LEU A 216 3.47 -12.58 -9.22
CA LEU A 216 3.26 -11.82 -7.98
C LEU A 216 1.78 -11.86 -7.60
N PRO A 217 1.42 -12.32 -6.41
CA PRO A 217 0.04 -12.36 -5.99
C PRO A 217 -0.55 -10.95 -5.97
N SER A 218 -1.67 -10.76 -6.69
CA SER A 218 -2.39 -9.51 -6.70
C SER A 218 -3.21 -9.37 -5.42
N LEU A 219 -3.26 -8.14 -4.88
CA LEU A 219 -4.20 -7.81 -3.82
C LEU A 219 -5.55 -7.47 -4.46
N ARG A 220 -6.61 -8.07 -3.97
CA ARG A 220 -8.01 -7.78 -4.34
C ARG A 220 -8.69 -7.11 -3.17
N CYS A 221 -9.42 -6.03 -3.41
CA CYS A 221 -10.15 -5.31 -2.38
C CYS A 221 -11.59 -5.11 -2.81
N TRP A 222 -12.51 -5.21 -1.84
CA TRP A 222 -13.94 -4.93 -2.01
C TRP A 222 -14.35 -3.79 -1.09
N ILE A 223 -14.94 -2.77 -1.69
CA ILE A 223 -15.42 -1.57 -1.03
C ILE A 223 -16.93 -1.50 -1.21
N LEU A 224 -17.69 -1.38 -0.14
CA LEU A 224 -19.11 -1.07 -0.19
C LEU A 224 -19.26 0.41 -0.57
N PRO A 225 -19.93 0.73 -1.68
CA PRO A 225 -20.19 2.11 -2.05
C PRO A 225 -21.29 2.72 -1.16
N GLY A 226 -21.37 4.04 -1.12
CA GLY A 226 -22.39 4.76 -0.38
C GLY A 226 -21.95 6.18 0.00
N GLU A 227 -22.73 6.85 0.82
CA GLU A 227 -22.37 8.17 1.37
C GLU A 227 -21.12 8.09 2.26
N ALA A 228 -20.92 6.95 2.92
CA ALA A 228 -19.70 6.62 3.67
C ALA A 228 -19.19 5.26 3.19
N PRO A 229 -18.35 5.20 2.15
CA PRO A 229 -17.83 3.96 1.63
C PRO A 229 -17.07 3.17 2.71
N ALA A 230 -17.29 1.87 2.76
CA ALA A 230 -16.73 1.00 3.79
C ALA A 230 -15.90 -0.15 3.21
N PHE A 231 -14.82 -0.49 3.89
CA PHE A 231 -14.06 -1.71 3.60
C PHE A 231 -14.92 -2.94 3.89
N LEU A 232 -15.00 -3.86 2.93
CA LEU A 232 -15.71 -5.13 3.11
C LEU A 232 -14.73 -6.28 3.33
N LYS A 233 -13.84 -6.53 2.38
CA LYS A 233 -12.82 -7.58 2.46
C LYS A 233 -11.63 -7.26 1.57
N ALA A 234 -10.51 -7.92 1.85
CA ALA A 234 -9.35 -7.97 0.97
C ALA A 234 -8.82 -9.40 0.87
N GLU A 235 -8.25 -9.75 -0.28
CA GLU A 235 -7.54 -11.00 -0.50
C GLU A 235 -6.16 -10.70 -1.08
N GLY A 236 -5.12 -11.04 -0.36
CA GLY A 236 -3.74 -10.79 -0.77
C GLY A 236 -2.73 -11.16 0.32
N PRO A 237 -1.45 -11.02 0.01
CA PRO A 237 -0.39 -11.27 0.97
C PRO A 237 -0.23 -10.09 1.95
N LEU A 238 0.12 -10.38 3.20
CA LEU A 238 0.54 -9.38 4.19
C LEU A 238 2.04 -9.03 4.12
N TYR A 239 2.81 -9.78 3.34
CA TYR A 239 4.22 -9.54 3.09
C TYR A 239 4.60 -10.01 1.68
N PHE A 240 5.73 -9.54 1.18
CA PHE A 240 6.19 -9.85 -0.17
C PHE A 240 6.34 -11.37 -0.37
N MET A 241 5.73 -11.91 -1.43
CA MET A 241 5.67 -13.35 -1.75
C MET A 241 4.97 -14.21 -0.68
N GLY A 242 4.26 -13.61 0.25
CA GLY A 242 3.46 -14.32 1.24
C GLY A 242 2.26 -15.03 0.64
N PRO A 243 1.63 -15.92 1.42
CA PRO A 243 0.40 -16.58 1.01
C PRO A 243 -0.74 -15.58 0.87
N VAL A 244 -1.68 -15.89 -0.01
CA VAL A 244 -2.90 -15.10 -0.14
C VAL A 244 -3.82 -15.44 1.04
N TRP A 245 -4.07 -14.43 1.87
CA TRP A 245 -5.03 -14.48 2.95
C TRP A 245 -6.22 -13.59 2.67
N ARG A 246 -7.34 -13.91 3.29
CA ARG A 246 -8.54 -13.07 3.30
C ARG A 246 -8.60 -12.30 4.60
N ILE A 247 -8.78 -10.98 4.50
CA ILE A 247 -9.04 -10.07 5.61
C ILE A 247 -10.48 -9.60 5.47
N GLU A 248 -11.29 -9.81 6.47
CA GLU A 248 -12.71 -9.45 6.48
C GLU A 248 -13.18 -9.13 7.90
N PRO A 249 -14.28 -8.41 8.11
CA PRO A 249 -14.90 -8.25 9.43
C PRO A 249 -15.17 -9.60 10.07
N PHE A 250 -14.99 -9.66 11.41
CA PHE A 250 -15.25 -10.86 12.21
C PHE A 250 -16.70 -10.94 12.62
#